data_b7c10681f6ab69e2d061a93034f923a0
#
_entry.id   b7c10681f6ab69e2d061a93034f923a0
#
_cell.length_a   1.000
_cell.length_b   1.000
_cell.length_c   1.000
_cell.angle_alpha   90.00
_cell.angle_beta   90.00
_cell.angle_gamma   90.00
#
_symmetry.space_group_name_H-M   'P 1'
#
loop_
_entity.id
_entity.type
_entity.pdbx_description
1 polymer ?
#
loop_
_entity_poly.entity_id
_entity_poly.type
_entity_poly.pdbx_seq_one_letter_code
_entity_poly.pdbx_strand_id
1 'polypeptide(L)'
;MPIEGDFSITMVDDNYNVPVQARIINKITGADAFQWEFPNGSYSSSTAFYPEDIRYTEPGTYTIRAHTTNLDGEARTFEKSFTIYSELSALFSFTQEGSNIAPLTLSFNNQSEGAITYQWSFEEGSPSYSSEKNPTVTFKKGGTFKLRLEASNHSQRQVMEKTVIVRSPLVAAFDIHNEYPHNIQAPVRLFLKNQSINAFSYHWQVSNGIFQQESTDENPSFILPTEGVYEIKLTANNDKQTLSEKKNFTVTGGNNLITFTDIKLGINTSKEKGCYFSSFLGKVLKPNEVTTENGKLIDFVYFGQSPSFAYNVFLSPDEAQTAVFDPIPQATKSYFINKQENISQPVFTSVAFEALSSGATLSSLSIKTNSNKAPFNKEKTNRIVLFETTNGRKGAIKIKDYVTNGTESYIVVDIKMQKIINQ
;
A
#
# COMPACT_ATOMS: atom_id res chain seq x y z
N MET A 1 62.83 -58.67 -18.31
CA MET A 1 62.61 -57.64 -17.28
C MET A 1 61.15 -57.73 -16.83
N PRO A 2 60.80 -57.72 -15.52
CA PRO A 2 59.43 -57.85 -15.12
C PRO A 2 58.58 -56.64 -15.65
N ILE A 3 57.26 -56.87 -15.94
CA ILE A 3 56.34 -55.86 -16.31
C ILE A 3 55.85 -55.11 -15.07
N GLU A 4 56.15 -53.86 -14.95
CA GLU A 4 55.84 -52.98 -13.81
C GLU A 4 55.23 -51.67 -14.21
N GLY A 5 54.70 -50.93 -13.22
CA GLY A 5 54.06 -49.64 -13.45
C GLY A 5 52.55 -49.70 -13.65
N ASP A 6 51.97 -48.71 -14.24
CA ASP A 6 50.54 -48.58 -14.49
C ASP A 6 50.29 -47.50 -15.55
N PHE A 7 49.06 -47.28 -15.96
CA PHE A 7 48.67 -46.11 -16.78
C PHE A 7 47.65 -45.27 -16.06
N SER A 8 47.53 -44.01 -16.43
CA SER A 8 46.46 -43.11 -16.01
C SER A 8 45.70 -42.57 -17.21
N ILE A 9 44.48 -42.13 -16.93
CA ILE A 9 43.59 -41.50 -17.92
C ILE A 9 43.35 -40.07 -17.46
N THR A 10 43.52 -39.14 -18.39
CA THR A 10 43.20 -37.73 -18.18
C THR A 10 42.24 -37.27 -19.25
N MET A 11 41.26 -36.42 -18.90
CA MET A 11 40.41 -35.80 -19.88
C MET A 11 41.07 -34.53 -20.44
N VAL A 12 41.05 -34.37 -21.75
CA VAL A 12 41.55 -33.15 -22.38
C VAL A 12 40.69 -31.98 -21.94
N ASP A 13 41.34 -30.85 -21.57
CA ASP A 13 40.70 -29.64 -21.05
C ASP A 13 39.87 -29.86 -19.78
N ASP A 14 40.16 -30.95 -19.02
CA ASP A 14 39.41 -31.37 -17.82
C ASP A 14 37.89 -31.49 -18.09
N ASN A 15 37.49 -31.80 -19.32
CA ASN A 15 36.12 -31.92 -19.74
C ASN A 15 35.61 -33.37 -19.57
N TYR A 16 34.66 -33.56 -18.64
CA TYR A 16 34.01 -34.86 -18.37
C TYR A 16 32.61 -34.98 -18.97
N ASN A 17 32.16 -33.97 -19.78
CA ASN A 17 30.87 -34.04 -20.48
C ASN A 17 31.04 -34.31 -21.96
N VAL A 18 30.16 -35.14 -22.51
CA VAL A 18 30.19 -35.45 -23.93
C VAL A 18 30.16 -34.21 -24.85
N PRO A 19 30.92 -34.19 -25.94
CA PRO A 19 31.93 -35.14 -26.36
C PRO A 19 33.27 -34.92 -25.60
N VAL A 20 33.91 -35.97 -25.15
CA VAL A 20 35.20 -35.90 -24.46
C VAL A 20 36.32 -36.54 -25.26
N GLN A 21 37.55 -36.10 -24.98
CA GLN A 21 38.77 -36.79 -25.45
C GLN A 21 39.53 -37.29 -24.23
N ALA A 22 39.69 -38.60 -24.13
CA ALA A 22 40.44 -39.29 -23.08
C ALA A 22 41.86 -39.56 -23.58
N ARG A 23 42.86 -39.11 -22.82
CA ARG A 23 44.27 -39.26 -23.07
C ARG A 23 44.84 -40.27 -22.11
N ILE A 24 45.61 -41.23 -22.66
CA ILE A 24 46.34 -42.23 -21.88
C ILE A 24 47.74 -41.73 -21.60
N ILE A 25 48.13 -41.78 -20.35
CA ILE A 25 49.50 -41.54 -19.89
C ILE A 25 50.04 -42.90 -19.49
N ASN A 26 50.78 -43.55 -20.40
CA ASN A 26 51.36 -44.84 -20.15
C ASN A 26 52.67 -44.73 -19.37
N LYS A 27 52.78 -45.44 -18.25
CA LYS A 27 53.96 -45.54 -17.38
C LYS A 27 54.32 -47.02 -17.13
N ILE A 28 53.80 -47.92 -17.95
CA ILE A 28 54.09 -49.34 -17.87
C ILE A 28 55.48 -49.55 -18.50
N THR A 29 56.35 -50.27 -17.79
CA THR A 29 57.70 -50.58 -18.15
C THR A 29 57.89 -52.11 -18.21
N GLY A 30 58.93 -52.61 -18.93
CA GLY A 30 59.25 -54.06 -19.03
C GLY A 30 58.32 -54.79 -19.99
N ALA A 31 57.36 -54.15 -20.67
CA ALA A 31 56.53 -54.74 -21.72
C ALA A 31 57.14 -54.44 -23.08
N ASP A 32 57.17 -55.45 -23.99
CA ASP A 32 57.62 -55.34 -25.38
C ASP A 32 56.45 -55.16 -26.36
N ALA A 33 55.23 -55.60 -26.00
CA ALA A 33 54.02 -55.45 -26.81
C ALA A 33 52.84 -55.00 -25.94
N PHE A 34 51.96 -54.19 -26.58
CA PHE A 34 50.73 -53.65 -26.01
C PHE A 34 49.55 -53.99 -26.85
N GLN A 35 48.43 -54.36 -26.25
CA GLN A 35 47.12 -54.40 -26.85
C GLN A 35 46.13 -53.66 -25.97
N TRP A 36 45.76 -52.49 -26.42
CA TRP A 36 44.78 -51.63 -25.73
C TRP A 36 43.36 -51.95 -26.20
N GLU A 37 42.40 -51.89 -25.30
CA GLU A 37 40.99 -52.00 -25.61
C GLU A 37 40.28 -50.70 -25.15
N PHE A 38 39.49 -50.11 -26.04
CA PHE A 38 38.74 -48.87 -25.84
C PHE A 38 37.24 -49.09 -26.15
N PRO A 39 36.50 -49.74 -25.23
CA PRO A 39 35.07 -50.01 -25.49
C PRO A 39 34.29 -48.74 -25.77
N ASN A 40 33.57 -48.72 -26.90
CA ASN A 40 32.75 -47.58 -27.37
C ASN A 40 33.53 -46.26 -27.61
N GLY A 41 34.83 -46.31 -27.70
CA GLY A 41 35.65 -45.15 -28.10
C GLY A 41 35.61 -44.94 -29.63
N SER A 42 36.18 -43.83 -30.09
CA SER A 42 36.29 -43.47 -31.54
C SER A 42 37.04 -44.54 -32.35
N TYR A 43 37.82 -45.36 -31.68
CA TYR A 43 38.40 -46.59 -32.18
C TYR A 43 38.45 -47.62 -31.00
N SER A 44 38.41 -48.92 -31.32
CA SER A 44 38.19 -49.98 -30.34
C SER A 44 39.45 -50.52 -29.72
N SER A 45 40.61 -50.37 -30.40
CA SER A 45 41.87 -50.93 -29.90
C SER A 45 43.09 -50.23 -30.50
N SER A 46 44.28 -50.43 -29.88
CA SER A 46 45.56 -49.92 -30.35
C SER A 46 46.70 -50.86 -29.89
N THR A 47 47.77 -50.92 -30.67
CA THR A 47 49.04 -51.58 -30.28
C THR A 47 50.16 -50.59 -30.00
N ALA A 48 49.86 -49.29 -30.08
CA ALA A 48 50.86 -48.25 -29.87
C ALA A 48 51.25 -48.17 -28.38
N PHE A 49 52.53 -47.89 -28.09
CA PHE A 49 53.01 -47.62 -26.74
C PHE A 49 52.33 -46.40 -26.13
N TYR A 50 52.06 -45.37 -26.95
CA TYR A 50 51.28 -44.20 -26.63
C TYR A 50 50.09 -44.09 -27.60
N PRO A 51 48.89 -44.60 -27.22
CA PRO A 51 47.71 -44.48 -28.06
C PRO A 51 47.35 -42.99 -28.27
N GLU A 52 46.70 -42.70 -29.41
CA GLU A 52 46.09 -41.39 -29.64
C GLU A 52 44.94 -41.15 -28.66
N ASP A 53 44.55 -39.88 -28.52
CA ASP A 53 43.39 -39.51 -27.70
C ASP A 53 42.11 -40.18 -28.21
N ILE A 54 41.37 -40.80 -27.30
CA ILE A 54 40.14 -41.55 -27.62
C ILE A 54 38.94 -40.62 -27.41
N ARG A 55 38.11 -40.45 -28.44
CA ARG A 55 36.88 -39.66 -28.33
C ARG A 55 35.72 -40.57 -27.92
N TYR A 56 34.93 -40.09 -26.93
CA TYR A 56 33.68 -40.68 -26.50
C TYR A 56 32.55 -39.67 -26.68
N THR A 57 31.41 -40.13 -27.23
CA THR A 57 30.25 -39.27 -27.56
C THR A 57 29.01 -39.55 -26.73
N GLU A 58 29.01 -40.66 -26.02
CA GLU A 58 27.88 -41.06 -25.17
C GLU A 58 28.26 -40.99 -23.69
N PRO A 59 27.37 -40.61 -22.81
CA PRO A 59 27.59 -40.64 -21.35
C PRO A 59 27.64 -42.12 -20.88
N GLY A 60 28.45 -42.37 -19.86
CA GLY A 60 28.59 -43.74 -19.31
C GLY A 60 29.87 -43.95 -18.54
N THR A 61 30.03 -45.15 -17.98
CA THR A 61 31.27 -45.54 -17.36
C THR A 61 32.02 -46.51 -18.27
N TYR A 62 33.24 -46.15 -18.59
CA TYR A 62 34.08 -46.85 -19.51
C TYR A 62 35.28 -47.42 -18.79
N THR A 63 35.72 -48.62 -19.23
CA THR A 63 36.93 -49.26 -18.68
C THR A 63 37.90 -49.51 -19.82
N ILE A 64 39.07 -48.88 -19.75
CA ILE A 64 40.19 -49.12 -20.67
C ILE A 64 41.03 -50.25 -20.10
N ARG A 65 41.43 -51.16 -20.97
CA ARG A 65 42.34 -52.27 -20.67
C ARG A 65 43.59 -52.17 -21.48
N ALA A 66 44.71 -52.51 -20.84
CA ALA A 66 45.98 -52.70 -21.47
C ALA A 66 46.48 -54.15 -21.24
N HIS A 67 46.47 -54.96 -22.24
CA HIS A 67 47.11 -56.26 -22.24
C HIS A 67 48.54 -56.12 -22.71
N THR A 68 49.49 -56.53 -21.89
CA THR A 68 50.91 -56.33 -22.14
C THR A 68 51.66 -57.70 -22.07
N THR A 69 52.66 -57.88 -22.93
CA THR A 69 53.49 -59.00 -22.93
C THR A 69 54.97 -58.62 -23.05
N ASN A 70 55.90 -59.42 -22.54
CA ASN A 70 57.33 -59.25 -22.75
C ASN A 70 57.94 -60.48 -23.48
N LEU A 71 59.19 -60.35 -23.93
CA LEU A 71 59.88 -61.38 -24.66
C LEU A 71 60.18 -62.60 -23.75
N ASP A 72 60.12 -62.48 -22.40
CA ASP A 72 60.29 -63.52 -21.43
C ASP A 72 59.03 -64.35 -21.22
N GLY A 73 57.91 -64.01 -21.89
CA GLY A 73 56.61 -64.69 -21.83
C GLY A 73 55.72 -64.28 -20.66
N GLU A 74 56.07 -63.20 -19.93
CA GLU A 74 55.17 -62.62 -18.92
C GLU A 74 54.07 -61.84 -19.62
N ALA A 75 52.82 -62.02 -19.11
CA ALA A 75 51.66 -61.24 -19.55
C ALA A 75 50.98 -60.62 -18.36
N ARG A 76 50.56 -59.32 -18.49
CA ARG A 76 49.79 -58.60 -17.50
C ARG A 76 48.66 -57.81 -18.15
N THR A 77 47.56 -57.64 -17.40
CA THR A 77 46.44 -56.78 -17.76
C THR A 77 46.25 -55.69 -16.73
N PHE A 78 46.19 -54.47 -17.19
CA PHE A 78 45.89 -53.27 -16.38
C PHE A 78 44.55 -52.73 -16.81
N GLU A 79 43.76 -52.25 -15.82
CA GLU A 79 42.41 -51.69 -16.05
C GLU A 79 42.23 -50.34 -15.34
N LYS A 80 41.59 -49.39 -15.99
CA LYS A 80 41.15 -48.14 -15.42
C LYS A 80 39.76 -47.76 -15.90
N SER A 81 38.88 -47.38 -14.96
CA SER A 81 37.53 -46.93 -15.26
C SER A 81 37.41 -45.41 -15.05
N PHE A 82 36.59 -44.77 -15.86
CA PHE A 82 36.22 -43.36 -15.76
C PHE A 82 34.77 -43.18 -16.18
N THR A 83 34.12 -42.10 -15.69
CA THR A 83 32.74 -41.77 -16.01
C THR A 83 32.67 -40.48 -16.82
N ILE A 84 31.86 -40.53 -17.86
CA ILE A 84 31.52 -39.40 -18.72
C ILE A 84 30.07 -39.05 -18.51
N TYR A 85 29.79 -37.76 -18.39
CA TYR A 85 28.48 -37.24 -18.10
C TYR A 85 27.81 -36.66 -19.36
N SER A 86 26.47 -36.52 -19.33
CA SER A 86 25.73 -35.78 -20.35
C SER A 86 26.22 -34.33 -20.42
N GLU A 87 25.88 -33.64 -21.56
CA GLU A 87 26.13 -32.19 -21.66
C GLU A 87 25.57 -31.46 -20.46
N LEU A 88 26.32 -30.48 -19.92
CA LEU A 88 25.88 -29.72 -18.75
C LEU A 88 24.70 -28.81 -19.12
N SER A 89 23.57 -29.00 -18.46
CA SER A 89 22.42 -28.11 -18.53
C SER A 89 21.90 -27.80 -17.13
N ALA A 90 21.41 -26.56 -16.94
CA ALA A 90 20.68 -26.17 -15.75
C ALA A 90 19.19 -26.06 -16.08
N LEU A 91 18.38 -26.89 -15.46
CA LEU A 91 16.93 -26.90 -15.65
C LEU A 91 16.22 -27.27 -14.36
N PHE A 92 15.12 -26.58 -14.06
CA PHE A 92 14.27 -26.93 -12.93
C PHE A 92 12.80 -26.58 -13.17
N SER A 93 11.94 -27.28 -12.47
CA SER A 93 10.54 -26.94 -12.26
C SER A 93 10.28 -26.83 -10.77
N PHE A 94 9.12 -26.31 -10.40
CA PHE A 94 8.64 -26.30 -9.04
C PHE A 94 7.13 -26.52 -9.00
N THR A 95 6.67 -27.06 -7.87
CA THR A 95 5.25 -27.21 -7.53
C THR A 95 4.96 -26.41 -6.28
N GLN A 96 3.72 -25.96 -6.12
CA GLN A 96 3.23 -25.28 -4.93
C GLN A 96 2.11 -26.07 -4.28
N GLU A 97 2.02 -25.99 -2.97
CA GLU A 97 0.88 -26.49 -2.22
C GLU A 97 -0.11 -25.35 -1.98
N GLY A 98 -1.36 -25.53 -2.41
CA GLY A 98 -2.43 -24.56 -2.21
C GLY A 98 -2.38 -23.35 -3.15
N SER A 99 -2.79 -22.19 -2.65
CA SER A 99 -2.83 -20.94 -3.41
C SER A 99 -1.48 -20.21 -3.39
N ASN A 100 -1.27 -19.29 -4.33
CA ASN A 100 -0.07 -18.46 -4.40
C ASN A 100 -0.08 -17.27 -3.39
N ILE A 101 -0.64 -17.48 -2.19
CA ILE A 101 -0.70 -16.49 -1.11
C ILE A 101 0.33 -16.84 -0.04
N ALA A 102 1.03 -15.84 0.47
CA ALA A 102 1.99 -16.03 1.55
C ALA A 102 1.30 -16.47 2.88
N PRO A 103 1.91 -17.38 3.66
CA PRO A 103 3.16 -18.07 3.38
C PRO A 103 2.98 -19.12 2.27
N LEU A 104 3.83 -19.08 1.24
CA LEU A 104 3.83 -20.03 0.12
C LEU A 104 5.05 -20.92 0.17
N THR A 105 4.84 -22.23 0.17
CA THR A 105 5.91 -23.22 0.09
C THR A 105 5.99 -23.79 -1.32
N LEU A 106 7.20 -23.78 -1.90
CA LEU A 106 7.52 -24.37 -3.18
C LEU A 106 8.44 -25.57 -2.98
N SER A 107 8.14 -26.67 -3.67
CA SER A 107 9.00 -27.84 -3.78
C SER A 107 9.65 -27.85 -5.16
N PHE A 108 10.97 -27.81 -5.21
CA PHE A 108 11.74 -27.74 -6.44
C PHE A 108 12.09 -29.16 -6.94
N ASN A 109 12.01 -29.33 -8.25
CA ASN A 109 12.46 -30.52 -8.95
C ASN A 109 13.58 -30.11 -9.90
N ASN A 110 14.80 -30.52 -9.57
CA ASN A 110 15.98 -30.31 -10.40
C ASN A 110 15.99 -31.31 -11.56
N GLN A 111 16.05 -30.76 -12.77
CA GLN A 111 16.06 -31.51 -14.04
C GLN A 111 17.36 -31.27 -14.80
N SER A 112 18.40 -30.76 -14.11
CA SER A 112 19.71 -30.52 -14.70
C SER A 112 20.40 -31.83 -15.08
N GLU A 113 21.09 -31.82 -16.21
CA GLU A 113 21.88 -32.94 -16.71
C GLU A 113 23.38 -32.62 -16.68
N GLY A 114 24.25 -33.65 -16.57
CA GLY A 114 25.70 -33.49 -16.56
C GLY A 114 26.28 -32.74 -15.35
N ALA A 115 25.47 -32.39 -14.35
CA ALA A 115 25.88 -31.66 -13.16
C ALA A 115 26.22 -32.60 -12.00
N ILE A 116 27.24 -32.20 -11.21
CA ILE A 116 27.68 -32.87 -10.00
C ILE A 116 27.28 -32.11 -8.74
N THR A 117 27.22 -30.76 -8.84
CA THR A 117 26.88 -29.91 -7.72
C THR A 117 25.80 -28.88 -8.11
N TYR A 118 25.05 -28.45 -7.11
CA TYR A 118 23.95 -27.52 -7.24
C TYR A 118 24.07 -26.39 -6.22
N GLN A 119 23.81 -25.17 -6.66
CA GLN A 119 23.69 -24.01 -5.77
C GLN A 119 22.42 -23.26 -6.11
N TRP A 120 21.50 -23.23 -5.17
CA TRP A 120 20.26 -22.50 -5.27
C TRP A 120 20.36 -21.19 -4.52
N SER A 121 19.73 -20.14 -5.08
CA SER A 121 19.45 -18.91 -4.37
C SER A 121 18.00 -18.49 -4.58
N PHE A 122 17.36 -18.05 -3.50
CA PHE A 122 15.95 -17.70 -3.43
C PHE A 122 15.81 -16.33 -2.79
N GLU A 123 15.47 -15.31 -3.58
CA GLU A 123 15.25 -13.96 -3.08
C GLU A 123 14.10 -13.97 -2.08
N GLU A 124 14.30 -13.48 -0.84
CA GLU A 124 13.35 -13.49 0.27
C GLU A 124 12.79 -14.89 0.64
N GLY A 125 13.36 -15.96 0.15
CA GLY A 125 13.01 -17.35 0.50
C GLY A 125 13.60 -17.78 1.85
N SER A 126 12.98 -18.78 2.46
CA SER A 126 13.47 -19.42 3.68
C SER A 126 13.51 -20.94 3.49
N PRO A 127 14.71 -21.55 3.34
CA PRO A 127 16.04 -20.94 3.31
C PRO A 127 16.26 -20.06 2.07
N SER A 128 17.19 -19.10 2.14
CA SER A 128 17.57 -18.24 1.01
C SER A 128 18.59 -18.87 0.07
N TYR A 129 19.25 -19.94 0.51
CA TYR A 129 20.22 -20.74 -0.24
C TYR A 129 20.06 -22.22 0.08
N SER A 130 20.38 -23.09 -0.90
CA SER A 130 20.45 -24.54 -0.70
C SER A 130 21.47 -25.18 -1.65
N SER A 131 22.07 -26.28 -1.24
CA SER A 131 22.88 -27.16 -2.09
C SER A 131 22.21 -28.52 -2.33
N GLU A 132 21.01 -28.71 -1.83
CA GLU A 132 20.22 -29.93 -2.06
C GLU A 132 19.83 -30.08 -3.53
N LYS A 133 19.70 -31.31 -4.00
CA LYS A 133 19.23 -31.54 -5.38
C LYS A 133 17.84 -31.00 -5.60
N ASN A 134 16.91 -31.25 -4.67
CA ASN A 134 15.51 -30.87 -4.74
C ASN A 134 15.08 -30.15 -3.44
N PRO A 135 15.38 -28.86 -3.29
CA PRO A 135 15.06 -28.13 -2.07
C PRO A 135 13.57 -27.78 -1.95
N THR A 136 13.18 -27.43 -0.74
CA THR A 136 11.87 -26.84 -0.44
C THR A 136 12.10 -25.47 0.19
N VAL A 137 11.34 -24.47 -0.25
CA VAL A 137 11.51 -23.06 0.16
C VAL A 137 10.18 -22.43 0.47
N THR A 138 10.09 -21.67 1.56
CA THR A 138 8.89 -20.94 1.99
C THR A 138 9.09 -19.43 1.83
N PHE A 139 8.18 -18.77 1.13
CA PHE A 139 8.08 -17.32 0.99
C PHE A 139 7.04 -16.80 1.99
N LYS A 140 7.50 -16.02 2.99
CA LYS A 140 6.65 -15.55 4.11
C LYS A 140 5.88 -14.28 3.78
N LYS A 141 6.25 -13.55 2.72
CA LYS A 141 5.65 -12.27 2.30
C LYS A 141 5.21 -12.33 0.85
N GLY A 142 4.27 -11.47 0.48
CA GLY A 142 3.93 -11.23 -0.91
C GLY A 142 5.03 -10.43 -1.62
N GLY A 143 5.19 -10.69 -2.92
CA GLY A 143 6.18 -10.05 -3.77
C GLY A 143 6.42 -10.85 -5.05
N THR A 144 7.31 -10.34 -5.90
CA THR A 144 7.86 -11.09 -7.04
C THR A 144 9.30 -11.42 -6.71
N PHE A 145 9.63 -12.70 -6.66
CA PHE A 145 10.92 -13.18 -6.17
C PHE A 145 11.67 -13.95 -7.25
N LYS A 146 12.98 -13.75 -7.29
CA LYS A 146 13.88 -14.45 -8.20
C LYS A 146 14.30 -15.79 -7.60
N LEU A 147 14.27 -16.81 -8.46
CA LEU A 147 14.67 -18.20 -8.18
C LEU A 147 15.84 -18.51 -9.10
N ARG A 148 16.99 -18.88 -8.58
CA ARG A 148 18.19 -19.16 -9.34
C ARG A 148 18.77 -20.51 -8.98
N LEU A 149 19.05 -21.31 -9.98
CA LEU A 149 19.84 -22.53 -9.90
C LEU A 149 21.14 -22.32 -10.64
N GLU A 150 22.26 -22.59 -10.01
CA GLU A 150 23.55 -22.81 -10.64
C GLU A 150 23.88 -24.31 -10.53
N ALA A 151 23.98 -24.96 -11.69
CA ALA A 151 24.42 -26.36 -11.82
C ALA A 151 25.86 -26.37 -12.31
N SER A 152 26.73 -27.16 -11.70
CA SER A 152 28.13 -27.22 -12.07
C SER A 152 28.69 -28.65 -12.05
N ASN A 153 29.73 -28.84 -12.84
CA ASN A 153 30.60 -30.02 -12.82
C ASN A 153 32.05 -29.57 -12.64
N HIS A 154 33.02 -30.41 -12.96
CA HIS A 154 34.45 -30.12 -12.75
C HIS A 154 34.93 -28.86 -13.50
N SER A 155 34.41 -28.56 -14.69
CA SER A 155 34.94 -27.53 -15.60
C SER A 155 33.94 -26.47 -16.02
N GLN A 156 32.64 -26.72 -15.83
CA GLN A 156 31.57 -25.88 -16.39
C GLN A 156 30.53 -25.48 -15.35
N ARG A 157 29.87 -24.35 -15.61
CA ARG A 157 28.73 -23.86 -14.82
C ARG A 157 27.64 -23.40 -15.77
N GLN A 158 26.40 -23.75 -15.44
CA GLN A 158 25.18 -23.30 -16.10
C GLN A 158 24.22 -22.73 -15.10
N VAL A 159 23.51 -21.67 -15.49
CA VAL A 159 22.57 -20.95 -14.63
C VAL A 159 21.19 -20.93 -15.26
N MET A 160 20.19 -21.23 -14.45
CA MET A 160 18.77 -21.04 -14.78
C MET A 160 18.12 -20.13 -13.78
N GLU A 161 17.39 -19.11 -14.28
CA GLU A 161 16.62 -18.19 -13.45
C GLU A 161 15.13 -18.24 -13.83
N LYS A 162 14.26 -18.15 -12.83
CA LYS A 162 12.81 -17.98 -12.97
C LYS A 162 12.34 -16.99 -11.94
N THR A 163 11.12 -16.51 -12.09
CA THR A 163 10.44 -15.67 -11.09
C THR A 163 9.19 -16.35 -10.59
N VAL A 164 8.85 -16.10 -9.34
CA VAL A 164 7.56 -16.49 -8.73
C VAL A 164 6.86 -15.25 -8.19
N ILE A 165 5.55 -15.17 -8.43
CA ILE A 165 4.68 -14.13 -7.85
C ILE A 165 3.94 -14.73 -6.66
N VAL A 166 4.19 -14.19 -5.47
CA VAL A 166 3.51 -14.55 -4.23
C VAL A 166 2.59 -13.40 -3.85
N ARG A 167 1.31 -13.65 -3.67
CA ARG A 167 0.36 -12.64 -3.21
C ARG A 167 0.45 -12.44 -1.70
N SER A 168 0.25 -11.21 -1.23
CA SER A 168 0.08 -10.94 0.20
C SER A 168 -1.22 -11.59 0.71
N PRO A 169 -1.27 -12.03 1.99
CA PRO A 169 -2.50 -12.49 2.59
C PRO A 169 -3.54 -11.37 2.65
N LEU A 170 -4.82 -11.74 2.75
CA LEU A 170 -5.89 -10.79 3.04
C LEU A 170 -5.66 -10.18 4.43
N VAL A 171 -5.81 -8.87 4.53
CA VAL A 171 -5.87 -8.14 5.80
C VAL A 171 -7.12 -7.28 5.78
N ALA A 172 -7.96 -7.38 6.79
CA ALA A 172 -9.05 -6.45 7.03
C ALA A 172 -8.56 -5.39 8.02
N ALA A 173 -8.56 -4.13 7.62
CA ALA A 173 -8.14 -3.01 8.46
C ALA A 173 -8.83 -1.71 8.02
N PHE A 174 -9.08 -0.79 8.95
CA PHE A 174 -9.67 0.51 8.65
C PHE A 174 -9.37 1.54 9.72
N ASP A 175 -9.52 2.82 9.36
CA ASP A 175 -9.47 3.95 10.27
C ASP A 175 -10.84 4.63 10.38
N ILE A 176 -11.11 5.22 11.54
CA ILE A 176 -12.32 5.97 11.84
C ILE A 176 -11.97 7.45 11.94
N HIS A 177 -12.64 8.28 11.15
CA HIS A 177 -12.53 9.72 11.18
C HIS A 177 -13.89 10.33 11.51
N ASN A 178 -13.94 11.14 12.57
CA ASN A 178 -15.13 11.91 12.93
C ASN A 178 -15.12 13.25 12.15
N GLU A 179 -16.27 13.66 11.63
CA GLU A 179 -16.44 14.95 10.94
C GLU A 179 -15.95 16.14 11.78
N TYR A 180 -16.19 16.09 13.09
CA TYR A 180 -15.69 17.07 14.06
C TYR A 180 -14.76 16.38 15.06
N PRO A 181 -13.43 16.41 14.86
CA PRO A 181 -12.49 15.55 15.60
C PRO A 181 -12.60 15.58 17.13
N HIS A 182 -13.06 16.72 17.70
CA HIS A 182 -13.20 16.89 19.15
C HIS A 182 -14.65 16.87 19.65
N ASN A 183 -15.61 16.53 18.79
CA ASN A 183 -17.03 16.52 19.15
C ASN A 183 -17.65 15.16 18.86
N ILE A 184 -17.86 14.38 19.92
CA ILE A 184 -18.49 13.05 19.89
C ILE A 184 -19.95 13.06 20.36
N GLN A 185 -20.57 14.24 20.49
CA GLN A 185 -21.98 14.35 20.84
C GLN A 185 -22.87 14.01 19.67
N ALA A 186 -23.97 13.29 19.91
CA ALA A 186 -24.95 12.92 18.89
C ALA A 186 -25.59 14.16 18.20
N PRO A 187 -25.92 14.09 16.92
CA PRO A 187 -25.51 13.07 15.96
C PRO A 187 -24.03 13.23 15.54
N VAL A 188 -23.37 12.12 15.22
CA VAL A 188 -21.98 12.11 14.77
C VAL A 188 -21.91 11.52 13.36
N ARG A 189 -21.24 12.19 12.44
CA ARG A 189 -20.88 11.61 11.13
C ARG A 189 -19.48 11.03 11.22
N LEU A 190 -19.36 9.77 10.86
CA LEU A 190 -18.07 9.08 10.69
C LEU A 190 -17.77 8.88 9.22
N PHE A 191 -16.51 9.02 8.86
CA PHE A 191 -15.92 8.59 7.60
C PHE A 191 -15.00 7.42 7.90
N LEU A 192 -15.23 6.30 7.26
CA LEU A 192 -14.41 5.10 7.44
C LEU A 192 -13.43 5.01 6.28
N LYS A 193 -12.15 4.94 6.60
CA LYS A 193 -11.10 4.79 5.60
C LYS A 193 -10.61 3.35 5.60
N ASN A 194 -10.84 2.66 4.51
CA ASN A 194 -10.37 1.31 4.30
C ASN A 194 -8.85 1.26 4.20
N GLN A 195 -8.24 0.31 4.91
CA GLN A 195 -6.80 0.02 4.93
C GLN A 195 -6.54 -1.47 4.65
N SER A 196 -7.55 -2.19 4.14
CA SER A 196 -7.43 -3.61 3.85
C SER A 196 -6.43 -3.88 2.73
N ILE A 197 -5.73 -5.00 2.82
CA ILE A 197 -4.75 -5.44 1.84
C ILE A 197 -5.26 -6.70 1.16
N ASN A 198 -5.12 -6.77 -0.16
CA ASN A 198 -5.52 -7.89 -0.99
C ASN A 198 -7.00 -8.28 -0.87
N ALA A 199 -7.87 -7.29 -0.69
CA ALA A 199 -9.32 -7.41 -0.69
C ALA A 199 -9.91 -6.95 -2.03
N PHE A 200 -11.01 -7.59 -2.46
CA PHE A 200 -11.73 -7.26 -3.70
C PHE A 200 -13.13 -6.73 -3.44
N SER A 201 -13.67 -7.00 -2.24
CA SER A 201 -14.98 -6.51 -1.83
C SER A 201 -15.02 -6.27 -0.32
N TYR A 202 -15.95 -5.41 0.07
CA TYR A 202 -16.11 -4.93 1.43
C TYR A 202 -17.56 -4.99 1.84
N HIS A 203 -17.79 -5.29 3.12
CA HIS A 203 -19.11 -5.16 3.74
C HIS A 203 -18.93 -4.55 5.13
N TRP A 204 -19.52 -3.38 5.31
CA TRP A 204 -19.48 -2.63 6.55
C TRP A 204 -20.78 -2.78 7.30
N GLN A 205 -20.69 -2.90 8.60
CA GLN A 205 -21.82 -2.91 9.52
C GLN A 205 -21.52 -1.97 10.68
N VAL A 206 -22.47 -1.11 11.02
CA VAL A 206 -22.39 -0.19 12.17
C VAL A 206 -23.63 -0.39 13.01
N SER A 207 -23.48 -0.75 14.29
CA SER A 207 -24.62 -1.06 15.16
C SER A 207 -24.32 -0.73 16.63
N ASN A 208 -25.38 -0.30 17.36
CA ASN A 208 -25.38 -0.23 18.82
C ASN A 208 -26.43 -1.15 19.45
N GLY A 209 -26.96 -2.11 18.68
CA GLY A 209 -28.02 -3.02 19.12
C GLY A 209 -29.45 -2.53 18.85
N ILE A 210 -29.65 -1.22 18.77
CA ILE A 210 -30.97 -0.60 18.44
C ILE A 210 -30.91 -0.03 17.01
N PHE A 211 -29.82 0.62 16.67
CA PHE A 211 -29.52 1.21 15.37
C PHE A 211 -28.57 0.31 14.58
N GLN A 212 -28.86 0.16 13.29
CA GLN A 212 -27.99 -0.58 12.36
C GLN A 212 -27.97 0.09 10.99
N GLN A 213 -26.79 0.21 10.43
CA GLN A 213 -26.55 0.61 9.03
C GLN A 213 -25.47 -0.27 8.40
N GLU A 214 -25.54 -0.40 7.08
CA GLU A 214 -24.60 -1.21 6.29
C GLU A 214 -24.18 -0.46 5.02
N SER A 215 -23.00 -0.80 4.47
CA SER A 215 -22.53 -0.32 3.18
C SER A 215 -21.58 -1.33 2.55
N THR A 216 -21.49 -1.31 1.23
CA THR A 216 -20.49 -2.05 0.44
C THR A 216 -19.46 -1.12 -0.23
N ASP A 217 -19.55 0.18 0.01
CA ASP A 217 -18.59 1.14 -0.51
C ASP A 217 -17.19 0.89 0.07
N GLU A 218 -16.16 1.21 -0.68
CA GLU A 218 -14.78 1.08 -0.19
C GLU A 218 -14.51 1.97 1.04
N ASN A 219 -14.99 3.20 1.01
CA ASN A 219 -14.81 4.19 2.08
C ASN A 219 -16.15 4.86 2.42
N PRO A 220 -17.01 4.20 3.20
CA PRO A 220 -18.35 4.71 3.50
C PRO A 220 -18.34 5.81 4.56
N SER A 221 -19.47 6.51 4.64
CA SER A 221 -19.77 7.38 5.78
C SER A 221 -21.07 6.96 6.45
N PHE A 222 -21.13 7.08 7.78
CA PHE A 222 -22.32 6.76 8.57
C PHE A 222 -22.67 7.90 9.51
N ILE A 223 -23.97 8.11 9.74
CA ILE A 223 -24.47 9.04 10.76
C ILE A 223 -24.95 8.22 11.97
N LEU A 224 -24.32 8.46 13.11
CA LEU A 224 -24.68 7.88 14.40
C LEU A 224 -25.65 8.83 15.12
N PRO A 225 -26.95 8.53 15.14
CA PRO A 225 -27.97 9.54 15.51
C PRO A 225 -28.10 9.77 17.00
N THR A 226 -27.77 8.78 17.82
CA THR A 226 -28.02 8.77 19.28
C THR A 226 -26.75 8.44 20.05
N GLU A 227 -26.78 8.72 21.36
CA GLU A 227 -25.74 8.27 22.27
C GLU A 227 -25.65 6.74 22.34
N GLY A 228 -24.48 6.23 22.65
CA GLY A 228 -24.19 4.81 22.80
C GLY A 228 -22.81 4.42 22.33
N VAL A 229 -22.49 3.15 22.51
CA VAL A 229 -21.29 2.53 21.95
C VAL A 229 -21.67 1.80 20.68
N TYR A 230 -21.10 2.21 19.56
CA TYR A 230 -21.33 1.60 18.25
C TYR A 230 -20.18 0.66 17.91
N GLU A 231 -20.51 -0.60 17.63
CA GLU A 231 -19.59 -1.53 17.00
C GLU A 231 -19.54 -1.22 15.48
N ILE A 232 -18.37 -1.00 14.96
CA ILE A 232 -18.11 -0.85 13.53
C ILE A 232 -17.33 -2.07 13.08
N LYS A 233 -17.90 -2.83 12.16
CA LYS A 233 -17.32 -4.05 11.62
C LYS A 233 -17.09 -3.90 10.13
N LEU A 234 -15.85 -4.11 9.69
CA LEU A 234 -15.50 -4.33 8.30
C LEU A 234 -15.35 -5.82 8.05
N THR A 235 -16.00 -6.35 7.04
CA THR A 235 -15.72 -7.66 6.47
C THR A 235 -15.13 -7.45 5.08
N ALA A 236 -13.89 -7.88 4.91
CA ALA A 236 -13.14 -7.81 3.65
C ALA A 236 -13.03 -9.21 3.04
N ASN A 237 -13.21 -9.31 1.73
CA ASN A 237 -13.17 -10.59 1.01
C ASN A 237 -12.23 -10.52 -0.19
N ASN A 238 -11.58 -11.64 -0.48
CA ASN A 238 -11.01 -11.94 -1.78
C ASN A 238 -11.54 -13.30 -2.27
N ASP A 239 -11.01 -13.82 -3.40
CA ASP A 239 -11.46 -15.09 -4.00
C ASP A 239 -11.20 -16.33 -3.12
N LYS A 240 -10.44 -16.21 -2.02
CA LYS A 240 -10.01 -17.33 -1.17
C LYS A 240 -10.33 -17.15 0.31
N GLN A 241 -10.44 -15.91 0.78
CA GLN A 241 -10.49 -15.60 2.20
C GLN A 241 -11.55 -14.56 2.50
N THR A 242 -12.10 -14.64 3.71
CA THR A 242 -12.97 -13.63 4.33
C THR A 242 -12.40 -13.31 5.70
N LEU A 243 -12.08 -12.05 5.96
CA LEU A 243 -11.63 -11.57 7.26
C LEU A 243 -12.47 -10.40 7.73
N SER A 244 -12.57 -10.24 9.04
CA SER A 244 -13.29 -9.11 9.63
C SER A 244 -12.42 -8.43 10.69
N GLU A 245 -12.54 -7.10 10.73
CA GLU A 245 -11.99 -6.23 11.75
C GLU A 245 -13.12 -5.48 12.44
N LYS A 246 -13.03 -5.26 13.76
CA LYS A 246 -14.03 -4.57 14.57
C LYS A 246 -13.39 -3.46 15.38
N LYS A 247 -14.05 -2.31 15.46
CA LYS A 247 -13.69 -1.20 16.34
C LYS A 247 -14.95 -0.63 16.97
N ASN A 248 -14.82 -0.10 18.19
CA ASN A 248 -15.91 0.58 18.87
C ASN A 248 -15.73 2.10 18.79
N PHE A 249 -16.82 2.81 18.61
CA PHE A 249 -16.88 4.26 18.68
C PHE A 249 -17.97 4.70 19.68
N THR A 250 -17.60 5.52 20.66
CA THR A 250 -18.54 6.01 21.68
C THR A 250 -19.09 7.36 21.27
N VAL A 251 -20.41 7.47 21.25
CA VAL A 251 -21.16 8.71 21.04
C VAL A 251 -21.80 9.11 22.36
N THR A 252 -21.62 10.36 22.76
CA THR A 252 -22.26 10.94 23.94
C THR A 252 -23.58 11.64 23.56
N GLY A 253 -24.43 11.92 24.56
CA GLY A 253 -25.68 12.66 24.35
C GLY A 253 -25.45 14.00 23.67
N GLY A 254 -26.34 14.37 22.73
CA GLY A 254 -26.24 15.61 21.97
C GLY A 254 -27.57 16.00 21.34
N ASN A 255 -27.62 17.18 20.74
CA ASN A 255 -28.82 17.84 20.23
C ASN A 255 -28.65 18.42 18.82
N ASN A 256 -27.70 17.87 18.05
CA ASN A 256 -27.38 18.34 16.70
C ASN A 256 -26.95 19.82 16.64
N LEU A 257 -26.37 20.33 17.70
CA LEU A 257 -25.89 21.71 17.75
C LEU A 257 -24.39 21.74 18.08
N ILE A 258 -23.62 22.54 17.33
CA ILE A 258 -22.23 22.84 17.64
C ILE A 258 -22.11 24.34 17.91
N THR A 259 -21.32 24.70 18.93
CA THR A 259 -21.12 26.08 19.35
C THR A 259 -19.64 26.44 19.28
N PHE A 260 -19.35 27.61 18.73
CA PHE A 260 -18.05 28.24 18.71
C PHE A 260 -18.17 29.59 19.42
N THR A 261 -17.39 29.84 20.46
CA THR A 261 -17.44 31.05 21.28
C THR A 261 -16.21 31.92 21.06
N ASP A 262 -16.38 33.24 21.19
CA ASP A 262 -15.30 34.22 21.14
C ASP A 262 -14.44 34.17 19.86
N ILE A 263 -15.06 33.79 18.74
CA ILE A 263 -14.43 33.75 17.42
C ILE A 263 -14.10 35.17 16.97
N LYS A 264 -12.85 35.43 16.60
CA LYS A 264 -12.34 36.73 16.15
C LYS A 264 -12.25 36.73 14.63
N LEU A 265 -13.02 37.62 13.98
CA LEU A 265 -13.02 37.77 12.52
C LEU A 265 -12.48 39.17 12.15
N GLY A 266 -11.32 39.19 11.47
CA GLY A 266 -10.64 40.42 11.07
C GLY A 266 -11.38 41.16 9.96
N ILE A 267 -11.25 42.50 9.94
CA ILE A 267 -11.65 43.30 8.78
C ILE A 267 -10.77 43.01 7.56
N ASN A 268 -11.18 43.42 6.37
CA ASN A 268 -10.49 43.14 5.10
C ASN A 268 -8.99 43.52 5.05
N THR A 269 -8.56 44.46 5.90
CA THR A 269 -7.16 44.91 5.97
C THR A 269 -6.34 44.14 6.99
N SER A 270 -6.95 43.32 7.86
CA SER A 270 -6.25 42.60 8.90
C SER A 270 -5.38 41.48 8.29
N LYS A 271 -4.10 41.47 8.70
CA LYS A 271 -3.14 40.44 8.35
C LYS A 271 -2.97 39.40 9.46
N GLU A 272 -3.30 39.79 10.70
CA GLU A 272 -3.15 38.94 11.88
C GLU A 272 -4.39 38.12 12.20
N LYS A 273 -5.57 38.66 11.89
CA LYS A 273 -6.86 37.99 12.09
C LYS A 273 -7.37 37.48 10.74
N GLY A 274 -7.73 36.22 10.68
CA GLY A 274 -8.42 35.66 9.51
C GLY A 274 -9.88 36.14 9.44
N CYS A 275 -10.50 35.92 8.29
CA CYS A 275 -11.91 36.23 8.06
C CYS A 275 -12.68 35.04 7.44
N TYR A 276 -12.05 33.93 7.15
CA TYR A 276 -12.63 32.74 6.54
C TYR A 276 -12.91 31.69 7.64
N PHE A 277 -14.18 31.48 7.96
CA PHE A 277 -14.55 30.54 9.00
C PHE A 277 -14.86 29.17 8.47
N SER A 278 -14.34 28.14 9.12
CA SER A 278 -14.65 26.74 8.87
C SER A 278 -15.09 26.06 10.16
N SER A 279 -16.32 25.61 10.21
CA SER A 279 -16.83 24.80 11.32
C SER A 279 -16.18 23.41 11.38
N PHE A 280 -15.83 22.87 10.21
CA PHE A 280 -15.15 21.60 10.09
C PHE A 280 -13.74 21.64 10.71
N LEU A 281 -12.98 22.70 10.41
CA LEU A 281 -11.64 22.89 10.99
C LEU A 281 -11.68 23.48 12.40
N GLY A 282 -12.85 23.98 12.86
CA GLY A 282 -13.03 24.62 14.16
C GLY A 282 -12.26 25.93 14.30
N LYS A 283 -11.92 26.60 13.20
CA LYS A 283 -11.08 27.80 13.22
C LYS A 283 -11.39 28.80 12.11
N VAL A 284 -10.80 29.99 12.26
CA VAL A 284 -10.76 31.03 11.25
C VAL A 284 -9.43 30.94 10.52
N LEU A 285 -9.48 30.97 9.18
CA LEU A 285 -8.29 30.95 8.31
C LEU A 285 -7.96 32.39 7.88
N LYS A 286 -6.67 32.68 7.74
CA LYS A 286 -6.16 33.88 7.06
C LYS A 286 -6.17 33.66 5.54
N PRO A 287 -6.11 34.72 4.72
CA PRO A 287 -6.08 34.58 3.25
C PRO A 287 -4.97 33.63 2.75
N ASN A 288 -3.79 33.73 3.31
CA ASN A 288 -2.63 32.90 2.93
C ASN A 288 -2.67 31.44 3.45
N GLU A 289 -3.65 31.10 4.29
CA GLU A 289 -3.89 29.73 4.78
C GLU A 289 -4.94 29.00 3.96
N VAL A 290 -5.62 29.68 3.04
CA VAL A 290 -6.62 29.07 2.15
C VAL A 290 -5.91 28.32 1.02
N THR A 291 -6.23 27.05 0.86
CA THR A 291 -5.63 26.15 -0.13
C THR A 291 -6.71 25.43 -0.95
N THR A 292 -6.30 24.74 -2.01
CA THR A 292 -7.20 23.85 -2.79
C THR A 292 -7.84 22.76 -1.94
N GLU A 293 -7.16 22.30 -0.89
CA GLU A 293 -7.65 21.21 -0.03
C GLU A 293 -8.71 21.71 0.96
N ASN A 294 -8.53 22.90 1.52
CA ASN A 294 -9.40 23.41 2.58
C ASN A 294 -10.46 24.43 2.12
N GLY A 295 -10.36 24.96 0.92
CA GLY A 295 -11.31 25.96 0.41
C GLY A 295 -12.76 25.48 0.42
N LYS A 296 -13.02 24.22 0.08
CA LYS A 296 -14.33 23.57 0.15
C LYS A 296 -14.91 23.42 1.57
N LEU A 297 -14.06 23.60 2.60
CA LEU A 297 -14.43 23.46 4.01
C LEU A 297 -14.79 24.80 4.66
N ILE A 298 -14.69 25.90 3.93
CA ILE A 298 -15.04 27.24 4.43
C ILE A 298 -16.54 27.40 4.37
N ASP A 299 -17.16 27.71 5.51
CA ASP A 299 -18.61 27.92 5.62
C ASP A 299 -19.02 29.35 5.23
N PHE A 300 -18.20 30.35 5.60
CA PHE A 300 -18.45 31.74 5.27
C PHE A 300 -17.20 32.63 5.33
N VAL A 301 -17.32 33.82 4.79
CA VAL A 301 -16.32 34.88 4.85
C VAL A 301 -16.93 36.12 5.52
N TYR A 302 -16.19 36.77 6.42
CA TYR A 302 -16.55 38.06 6.97
C TYR A 302 -15.82 39.18 6.23
N PHE A 303 -16.55 40.18 5.77
CA PHE A 303 -16.02 41.41 5.19
C PHE A 303 -16.41 42.59 6.06
N GLY A 304 -15.42 43.23 6.72
CA GLY A 304 -15.54 44.55 7.36
C GLY A 304 -14.67 45.55 6.59
N GLN A 305 -15.26 46.65 6.11
CA GLN A 305 -14.59 47.56 5.20
C GLN A 305 -13.50 48.39 5.89
N SER A 306 -13.73 48.79 7.16
CA SER A 306 -12.83 49.71 7.86
C SER A 306 -12.93 49.56 9.38
N PRO A 307 -11.98 50.16 10.14
CA PRO A 307 -12.01 50.18 11.62
C PRO A 307 -13.22 50.89 12.22
N SER A 308 -13.98 51.67 11.43
CA SER A 308 -15.23 52.34 11.89
C SER A 308 -16.40 51.35 11.97
N PHE A 309 -16.31 50.17 11.32
CA PHE A 309 -17.38 49.19 11.16
C PHE A 309 -18.69 49.76 10.60
N ALA A 310 -18.58 50.80 9.74
CA ALA A 310 -19.74 51.38 9.07
C ALA A 310 -20.34 50.46 8.01
N TYR A 311 -19.54 49.52 7.48
CA TYR A 311 -19.97 48.57 6.48
C TYR A 311 -19.41 47.20 6.81
N ASN A 312 -20.28 46.24 7.12
CA ASN A 312 -19.96 44.85 7.45
C ASN A 312 -20.94 43.93 6.73
N VAL A 313 -20.46 42.77 6.29
CA VAL A 313 -21.28 41.73 5.65
C VAL A 313 -20.68 40.35 5.80
N PHE A 314 -21.51 39.34 5.99
CA PHE A 314 -21.12 37.95 5.84
C PHE A 314 -21.41 37.50 4.41
N LEU A 315 -20.46 36.87 3.77
CA LEU A 315 -20.45 36.49 2.37
C LEU A 315 -20.37 35.00 2.20
N SER A 316 -20.98 34.52 1.13
CA SER A 316 -20.76 33.16 0.64
C SER A 316 -19.31 32.98 0.17
N PRO A 317 -18.66 31.81 0.41
CA PRO A 317 -17.30 31.58 -0.05
C PRO A 317 -17.10 31.77 -1.57
N ASP A 318 -18.07 31.34 -2.39
CA ASP A 318 -18.05 31.54 -3.87
C ASP A 318 -18.17 32.98 -4.32
N GLU A 319 -18.55 33.87 -3.44
CA GLU A 319 -18.70 35.31 -3.68
C GLU A 319 -17.60 36.16 -3.03
N ALA A 320 -16.61 35.57 -2.36
CA ALA A 320 -15.55 36.30 -1.65
C ALA A 320 -14.80 37.30 -2.55
N GLN A 321 -14.54 36.92 -3.79
CA GLN A 321 -13.88 37.80 -4.78
C GLN A 321 -14.66 39.10 -5.11
N THR A 322 -15.96 39.17 -4.85
CA THR A 322 -16.76 40.38 -5.08
C THR A 322 -16.49 41.44 -4.05
N ALA A 323 -15.79 41.13 -2.95
CA ALA A 323 -15.45 42.03 -1.84
C ALA A 323 -13.99 42.30 -1.77
N VAL A 324 -13.06 42.14 -2.49
CA VAL A 324 -11.60 42.40 -2.43
C VAL A 324 -10.75 41.17 -2.03
N PHE A 325 -11.35 40.00 -1.87
CA PHE A 325 -10.63 38.80 -1.55
C PHE A 325 -10.27 38.01 -2.81
N ASP A 326 -9.19 37.23 -2.74
CA ASP A 326 -8.87 36.29 -3.79
C ASP A 326 -9.94 35.18 -3.89
N PRO A 327 -10.15 34.60 -5.08
CA PRO A 327 -11.05 33.48 -5.25
C PRO A 327 -10.69 32.30 -4.35
N ILE A 328 -11.67 31.79 -3.64
CA ILE A 328 -11.47 30.59 -2.79
C ILE A 328 -11.51 29.34 -3.68
N PRO A 329 -10.46 28.51 -3.70
CA PRO A 329 -10.47 27.27 -4.47
C PRO A 329 -11.57 26.32 -4.01
N GLN A 330 -12.33 25.74 -4.94
CA GLN A 330 -13.45 24.84 -4.66
C GLN A 330 -14.51 25.41 -3.69
N ALA A 331 -14.68 26.74 -3.71
CA ALA A 331 -15.62 27.44 -2.84
C ALA A 331 -17.02 26.84 -2.88
N THR A 332 -17.63 26.73 -1.69
CA THR A 332 -19.02 26.30 -1.54
C THR A 332 -19.94 27.52 -1.49
N LYS A 333 -21.22 27.30 -1.72
CA LYS A 333 -22.22 28.36 -1.65
C LYS A 333 -22.90 28.36 -0.29
N SER A 334 -23.05 29.57 0.31
CA SER A 334 -23.81 29.78 1.54
C SER A 334 -24.79 30.92 1.39
N TYR A 335 -25.88 30.92 2.13
CA TYR A 335 -26.93 31.92 2.11
C TYR A 335 -26.95 32.65 3.44
N PHE A 336 -27.21 33.97 3.43
CA PHE A 336 -27.17 34.82 4.61
C PHE A 336 -28.41 35.70 4.72
N ILE A 337 -28.84 35.90 5.95
CA ILE A 337 -29.71 37.01 6.33
C ILE A 337 -28.88 37.95 7.21
N ASN A 338 -28.15 38.89 6.57
CA ASN A 338 -27.30 39.85 7.27
C ASN A 338 -28.12 40.90 8.03
N LYS A 339 -29.27 41.28 7.51
CA LYS A 339 -30.25 42.22 8.11
C LYS A 339 -31.62 41.55 8.23
N GLN A 340 -31.98 41.07 9.41
CA GLN A 340 -33.28 40.46 9.66
C GLN A 340 -34.42 41.50 9.60
N GLU A 341 -34.13 42.78 9.86
CA GLU A 341 -35.05 43.88 9.73
C GLU A 341 -35.56 44.10 8.28
N ASN A 342 -34.94 43.49 7.30
CA ASN A 342 -35.30 43.61 5.88
C ASN A 342 -36.18 42.44 5.37
N ILE A 343 -36.66 41.58 6.26
CA ILE A 343 -37.45 40.40 5.87
C ILE A 343 -38.75 40.30 6.65
N SER A 344 -39.72 39.57 6.12
CA SER A 344 -41.07 39.46 6.69
C SER A 344 -41.23 38.34 7.72
N GLN A 345 -40.22 37.48 7.93
CA GLN A 345 -40.30 36.43 8.92
C GLN A 345 -40.02 36.95 10.35
N PRO A 346 -40.44 36.25 11.39
CA PRO A 346 -40.10 36.60 12.77
C PRO A 346 -38.58 36.73 12.98
N VAL A 347 -38.17 37.78 13.69
CA VAL A 347 -36.74 38.03 13.99
C VAL A 347 -36.23 37.02 14.99
N PHE A 348 -35.16 36.33 14.63
CA PHE A 348 -34.39 35.47 15.53
C PHE A 348 -33.53 36.37 16.43
N THR A 349 -33.97 36.54 17.69
CA THR A 349 -33.38 37.53 18.59
C THR A 349 -32.10 37.02 19.30
N SER A 350 -31.35 37.91 19.96
CA SER A 350 -30.24 37.54 20.83
C SER A 350 -30.69 36.65 21.99
N VAL A 351 -31.91 36.88 22.54
CA VAL A 351 -32.48 35.99 23.56
C VAL A 351 -32.74 34.59 23.03
N ALA A 352 -33.28 34.49 21.80
CA ALA A 352 -33.47 33.20 21.15
C ALA A 352 -32.13 32.51 20.86
N PHE A 353 -31.09 33.28 20.53
CA PHE A 353 -29.72 32.71 20.35
C PHE A 353 -29.16 32.12 21.64
N GLU A 354 -29.31 32.82 22.78
CA GLU A 354 -28.84 32.30 24.07
C GLU A 354 -29.61 31.05 24.48
N ALA A 355 -30.92 31.05 24.33
CA ALA A 355 -31.79 29.91 24.65
C ALA A 355 -31.62 28.71 23.66
N LEU A 356 -30.90 28.90 22.55
CA LEU A 356 -30.73 27.86 21.53
C LEU A 356 -29.90 26.71 22.08
N SER A 357 -30.57 25.60 22.36
CA SER A 357 -30.00 24.38 22.92
C SER A 357 -30.09 23.16 21.96
N SER A 358 -30.79 23.31 20.82
CA SER A 358 -30.96 22.23 19.85
C SER A 358 -30.91 22.73 18.42
N GLY A 359 -30.19 21.99 17.55
CA GLY A 359 -30.17 22.24 16.12
C GLY A 359 -31.53 22.09 15.44
N ALA A 360 -32.48 21.39 16.05
CA ALA A 360 -33.87 21.26 15.54
C ALA A 360 -34.57 22.64 15.47
N THR A 361 -34.30 23.52 16.40
CA THR A 361 -34.84 24.87 16.40
C THR A 361 -34.41 25.67 15.18
N LEU A 362 -33.21 25.47 14.66
CA LEU A 362 -32.70 26.12 13.45
C LEU A 362 -33.38 25.59 12.17
N SER A 363 -33.87 24.35 12.18
CA SER A 363 -34.46 23.71 11.00
C SER A 363 -35.67 24.47 10.45
N SER A 364 -36.45 25.13 11.31
CA SER A 364 -37.65 25.90 10.92
C SER A 364 -37.34 27.22 10.21
N LEU A 365 -36.11 27.72 10.25
CA LEU A 365 -35.73 28.98 9.68
C LEU A 365 -35.70 28.93 8.14
N SER A 366 -36.31 29.91 7.46
CA SER A 366 -36.31 30.02 6.00
C SER A 366 -35.18 30.94 5.52
N ILE A 367 -33.93 30.50 5.65
CA ILE A 367 -32.75 31.35 5.39
C ILE A 367 -32.48 31.52 3.91
N LYS A 368 -32.42 30.42 3.14
CA LYS A 368 -32.17 30.46 1.69
C LYS A 368 -33.20 31.29 0.95
N THR A 369 -34.47 31.14 1.26
CA THR A 369 -35.58 31.86 0.62
C THR A 369 -35.55 33.34 0.92
N ASN A 370 -35.13 33.74 2.14
CA ASN A 370 -35.11 35.13 2.59
C ASN A 370 -33.68 35.72 2.58
N SER A 371 -32.77 35.11 1.86
CA SER A 371 -31.36 35.52 1.80
C SER A 371 -31.24 36.97 1.32
N ASN A 372 -30.46 37.76 2.08
CA ASN A 372 -30.11 39.12 1.69
C ASN A 372 -28.65 39.44 2.01
N LYS A 373 -28.02 40.19 1.13
CA LYS A 373 -26.63 40.64 1.22
C LYS A 373 -26.50 42.08 1.73
N ALA A 374 -27.54 42.62 2.35
CA ALA A 374 -27.52 43.99 2.84
C ALA A 374 -26.44 44.18 3.89
N PRO A 375 -25.52 45.15 3.71
CA PRO A 375 -24.51 45.41 4.72
C PRO A 375 -25.12 46.01 5.97
N PHE A 376 -24.45 45.81 7.12
CA PHE A 376 -24.86 46.38 8.39
C PHE A 376 -23.69 47.18 9.01
N ASN A 377 -24.05 48.07 9.95
CA ASN A 377 -23.09 48.86 10.74
C ASN A 377 -23.08 48.38 12.21
N LYS A 378 -22.21 48.98 13.02
CA LYS A 378 -22.04 48.64 14.44
C LYS A 378 -23.11 49.22 15.39
N GLU A 379 -24.09 50.00 14.89
CA GLU A 379 -25.08 50.69 15.74
C GLU A 379 -25.98 49.70 16.48
N LYS A 380 -26.31 48.54 15.87
CA LYS A 380 -27.11 47.51 16.50
C LYS A 380 -26.22 46.57 17.29
N THR A 381 -26.23 46.67 18.61
CA THR A 381 -25.56 45.74 19.52
C THR A 381 -26.23 44.35 19.50
N ASN A 382 -25.47 43.29 19.77
CA ASN A 382 -25.97 41.90 19.80
C ASN A 382 -26.71 41.48 18.50
N ARG A 383 -26.26 41.96 17.36
CA ARG A 383 -26.84 41.59 16.07
C ARG A 383 -26.74 40.10 15.84
N ILE A 384 -27.82 39.50 15.35
CA ILE A 384 -27.84 38.12 14.90
C ILE A 384 -27.88 38.11 13.38
N VAL A 385 -26.93 37.38 12.78
CA VAL A 385 -26.91 37.03 11.36
C VAL A 385 -27.24 35.54 11.22
N LEU A 386 -28.13 35.21 10.31
CA LEU A 386 -28.49 33.81 10.05
C LEU A 386 -27.79 33.33 8.78
N PHE A 387 -27.42 32.08 8.74
CA PHE A 387 -26.81 31.50 7.54
C PHE A 387 -27.25 30.04 7.32
N GLU A 388 -27.19 29.62 6.03
CA GLU A 388 -27.47 28.28 5.58
C GLU A 388 -26.39 27.87 4.57
N THR A 389 -25.67 26.80 4.86
CA THR A 389 -24.59 26.29 4.00
C THR A 389 -25.15 25.51 2.81
N THR A 390 -24.34 25.27 1.78
CA THR A 390 -24.72 24.52 0.57
C THR A 390 -25.37 23.16 0.89
N ASN A 391 -24.87 22.47 1.90
CA ASN A 391 -25.41 21.19 2.35
C ASN A 391 -26.62 21.35 3.30
N GLY A 392 -27.22 22.52 3.41
CA GLY A 392 -28.47 22.79 4.12
C GLY A 392 -28.33 22.91 5.65
N ARG A 393 -27.13 22.90 6.23
CA ARG A 393 -26.92 23.17 7.67
C ARG A 393 -27.21 24.63 7.95
N LYS A 394 -28.05 24.89 8.95
CA LYS A 394 -28.44 26.24 9.36
C LYS A 394 -27.69 26.67 10.61
N GLY A 395 -27.38 27.94 10.71
CA GLY A 395 -26.70 28.53 11.84
C GLY A 395 -27.07 29.97 12.10
N ALA A 396 -26.69 30.45 13.28
CA ALA A 396 -26.80 31.80 13.72
C ALA A 396 -25.46 32.32 14.24
N ILE A 397 -25.11 33.54 13.92
CA ILE A 397 -23.92 34.28 14.35
C ILE A 397 -24.40 35.44 15.20
N LYS A 398 -23.96 35.46 16.48
CA LYS A 398 -24.20 36.62 17.35
C LYS A 398 -22.94 37.47 17.41
N ILE A 399 -23.03 38.73 17.01
CA ILE A 399 -21.94 39.71 17.13
C ILE A 399 -21.94 40.23 18.55
N LYS A 400 -20.85 39.94 19.29
CA LYS A 400 -20.65 40.32 20.68
C LYS A 400 -19.98 41.67 20.80
N ASP A 401 -18.96 41.94 19.97
CA ASP A 401 -18.15 43.14 20.07
C ASP A 401 -17.52 43.54 18.75
N TYR A 402 -17.19 44.83 18.66
CA TYR A 402 -16.47 45.48 17.54
C TYR A 402 -15.19 46.10 18.13
N VAL A 403 -14.05 45.43 17.91
CA VAL A 403 -12.76 45.83 18.50
C VAL A 403 -11.98 46.65 17.47
N THR A 404 -11.83 47.96 17.74
CA THR A 404 -11.05 48.90 16.94
C THR A 404 -9.56 48.79 17.28
N ASN A 405 -8.73 48.42 16.31
CA ASN A 405 -7.28 48.28 16.44
C ASN A 405 -6.58 48.62 15.11
N GLY A 406 -6.85 49.81 14.56
CA GLY A 406 -6.31 50.20 13.26
C GLY A 406 -6.63 49.18 12.15
N THR A 407 -5.64 48.84 11.34
CA THR A 407 -5.79 47.83 10.28
C THR A 407 -6.07 46.42 10.83
N GLU A 408 -5.79 46.13 12.10
CA GLU A 408 -6.00 44.84 12.76
C GLU A 408 -7.33 44.80 13.56
N SER A 409 -8.29 45.68 13.22
CA SER A 409 -9.63 45.68 13.80
C SER A 409 -10.37 44.39 13.48
N TYR A 410 -11.25 43.96 14.38
CA TYR A 410 -11.99 42.69 14.24
C TYR A 410 -13.30 42.71 15.00
N ILE A 411 -14.20 41.79 14.66
CA ILE A 411 -15.40 41.52 15.45
C ILE A 411 -15.20 40.27 16.28
N VAL A 412 -15.87 40.19 17.44
CA VAL A 412 -15.97 38.99 18.26
C VAL A 412 -17.38 38.43 18.10
N VAL A 413 -17.47 37.17 17.76
CA VAL A 413 -18.76 36.52 17.53
C VAL A 413 -18.85 35.18 18.27
N ASP A 414 -20.08 34.81 18.65
CA ASP A 414 -20.44 33.44 18.94
C ASP A 414 -21.25 32.85 17.78
N ILE A 415 -21.00 31.57 17.47
CA ILE A 415 -21.65 30.87 16.35
C ILE A 415 -22.29 29.62 16.91
N LYS A 416 -23.59 29.43 16.64
CA LYS A 416 -24.33 28.20 16.91
C LYS A 416 -24.90 27.68 15.59
N MET A 417 -24.62 26.42 15.25
CA MET A 417 -25.09 25.82 13.99
C MET A 417 -25.38 24.34 14.11
N GLN A 418 -26.18 23.85 13.18
CA GLN A 418 -26.41 22.40 13.04
C GLN A 418 -25.12 21.70 12.63
N LYS A 419 -24.86 20.54 13.23
CA LYS A 419 -23.75 19.67 12.86
C LYS A 419 -24.04 18.91 11.58
N ILE A 420 -25.23 18.33 11.50
CA ILE A 420 -25.67 17.48 10.39
C ILE A 420 -27.10 17.88 10.03
N ILE A 421 -27.47 17.76 8.75
CA ILE A 421 -28.85 17.88 8.33
C ILE A 421 -29.61 16.63 8.85
N ASN A 422 -30.72 16.85 9.55
CA ASN A 422 -31.64 15.75 9.80
C ASN A 422 -32.26 15.36 8.44
N GLN A 423 -31.91 14.18 7.98
CA GLN A 423 -32.58 13.55 6.83
C GLN A 423 -33.96 13.09 7.22
#